data_f041c6415711d3ae6118f1e879678852
#
_entry.id   f041c6415711d3ae6118f1e879678852
#
_cell.length_a   1.000
_cell.length_b   1.000
_cell.length_c   1.000
_cell.angle_alpha   90.00
_cell.angle_beta   90.00
_cell.angle_gamma   90.00
#
_symmetry.space_group_name_H-M   'P 1'
#
loop_
_entity.id
_entity.type
_entity.pdbx_description
1 polymer ?
#
loop_
_entity_poly.entity_id
_entity_poly.type
_entity_poly.pdbx_seq_one_letter_code
_entity_poly.pdbx_strand_id
1 'polypeptide(L)'
;MKKEAQKQQPSNLFEGMVSVRAVLEAAENGFNDRKILTICYAKENLKRREKEYRFLCARGKALGFPVILCDAAEIEKTALGTTHGGVLAKCSERTLPRLETVEKNGFYMMLEGIEDPYNFGYALRSLYAAGVDGVILPP
;
A
#
# COMPACT_ATOMS: atom_id res chain seq x y z
N MET A 1 3.04 -32.92 -8.40
CA MET A 1 3.10 -31.67 -7.63
C MET A 1 2.31 -30.60 -8.37
N LYS A 2 1.12 -30.26 -7.88
CA LYS A 2 0.34 -29.15 -8.46
C LYS A 2 0.99 -27.84 -8.02
N LYS A 3 1.48 -27.06 -8.98
CA LYS A 3 1.85 -25.66 -8.75
C LYS A 3 0.56 -24.93 -8.35
N GLU A 4 0.46 -24.53 -7.10
CA GLU A 4 -0.55 -23.57 -6.69
C GLU A 4 -0.36 -22.31 -7.51
N ALA A 5 -1.38 -21.95 -8.27
CA ALA A 5 -1.39 -20.70 -9.01
C ALA A 5 -1.29 -19.57 -7.98
N GLN A 6 -0.15 -18.88 -7.95
CA GLN A 6 -0.01 -17.63 -7.20
C GLN A 6 -1.12 -16.69 -7.68
N LYS A 7 -2.06 -16.39 -6.78
CA LYS A 7 -3.05 -15.34 -6.99
C LYS A 7 -2.27 -14.06 -7.27
N GLN A 8 -2.33 -13.56 -8.52
CA GLN A 8 -1.77 -12.26 -8.85
C GLN A 8 -2.37 -11.22 -7.92
N GLN A 9 -1.53 -10.54 -7.17
CA GLN A 9 -1.93 -9.47 -6.26
C GLN A 9 -2.56 -8.33 -7.07
N PRO A 10 -3.78 -7.90 -6.76
CA PRO A 10 -4.22 -6.62 -7.26
C PRO A 10 -3.30 -5.54 -6.65
N SER A 11 -2.56 -4.82 -7.48
CA SER A 11 -1.58 -3.79 -7.10
C SER A 11 -2.17 -2.62 -6.29
N ASN A 12 -3.46 -2.69 -5.97
CA ASN A 12 -4.26 -1.64 -5.33
C ASN A 12 -4.85 -2.05 -3.96
N LEU A 13 -4.44 -3.19 -3.39
CA LEU A 13 -4.85 -3.64 -2.07
C LEU A 13 -3.67 -3.49 -1.08
N PHE A 14 -3.92 -2.78 0.03
CA PHE A 14 -2.92 -2.55 1.07
C PHE A 14 -3.40 -3.14 2.38
N GLU A 15 -2.57 -4.01 2.97
CA GLU A 15 -2.92 -4.81 4.13
C GLU A 15 -2.17 -4.37 5.37
N GLY A 16 -2.91 -4.28 6.47
CA GLY A 16 -2.37 -3.93 7.76
C GLY A 16 -2.16 -2.44 7.96
N MET A 17 -2.12 -2.04 9.22
CA MET A 17 -2.12 -0.61 9.62
C MET A 17 -0.88 0.14 9.13
N VAL A 18 0.27 -0.55 9.02
CA VAL A 18 1.52 0.08 8.53
C VAL A 18 1.37 0.48 7.07
N SER A 19 0.90 -0.42 6.20
CA SER A 19 0.68 -0.15 4.78
C SER A 19 -0.42 0.88 4.57
N VAL A 20 -1.50 0.78 5.35
CA VAL A 20 -2.62 1.73 5.28
C VAL A 20 -2.19 3.14 5.69
N ARG A 21 -1.35 3.30 6.73
CA ARG A 21 -0.79 4.60 7.10
C ARG A 21 0.09 5.19 6.02
N ALA A 22 0.93 4.38 5.38
CA ALA A 22 1.77 4.83 4.27
C ALA A 22 0.95 5.35 3.09
N VAL A 23 -0.16 4.68 2.75
CA VAL A 23 -1.08 5.14 1.69
C VAL A 23 -1.82 6.42 2.09
N LEU A 24 -2.24 6.54 3.35
CA LEU A 24 -2.85 7.75 3.88
C LEU A 24 -1.90 8.95 3.81
N GLU A 25 -0.66 8.77 4.26
CA GLU A 25 0.38 9.79 4.22
C GLU A 25 0.69 10.23 2.78
N ALA A 26 0.78 9.26 1.86
CA ALA A 26 0.98 9.58 0.45
C ALA A 26 -0.17 10.39 -0.14
N ALA A 27 -1.42 10.06 0.21
CA ALA A 27 -2.60 10.80 -0.24
C ALA A 27 -2.67 12.21 0.36
N GLU A 28 -2.34 12.38 1.65
CA GLU A 28 -2.34 13.67 2.33
C GLU A 28 -1.28 14.64 1.79
N ASN A 29 -0.11 14.10 1.46
CA ASN A 29 1.01 14.91 0.96
C ASN A 29 1.07 15.02 -0.57
N GLY A 30 0.15 14.37 -1.29
CA GLY A 30 0.12 14.42 -2.74
C GLY A 30 1.33 13.76 -3.41
N PHE A 31 1.92 12.73 -2.78
CA PHE A 31 3.11 12.05 -3.32
C PHE A 31 2.85 11.28 -4.61
N ASN A 32 1.60 10.93 -4.87
CA ASN A 32 1.15 10.32 -6.11
C ASN A 32 -0.35 10.58 -6.32
N ASP A 33 -0.89 10.18 -7.47
CA ASP A 33 -2.30 10.35 -7.85
C ASP A 33 -3.23 9.22 -7.36
N ARG A 34 -2.72 8.28 -6.57
CA ARG A 34 -3.49 7.17 -6.01
C ARG A 34 -4.56 7.69 -5.05
N LYS A 35 -5.78 7.21 -5.24
CA LYS A 35 -6.92 7.53 -4.36
C LYS A 35 -7.27 6.33 -3.50
N ILE A 36 -7.57 6.58 -2.24
CA ILE A 36 -8.15 5.56 -1.37
C ILE A 36 -9.64 5.48 -1.69
N LEU A 37 -10.11 4.30 -2.07
CA LEU A 37 -11.51 4.07 -2.43
C LEU A 37 -12.33 3.67 -1.21
N THR A 38 -11.77 2.83 -0.35
CA THR A 38 -12.42 2.39 0.90
C THR A 38 -11.39 1.75 1.82
N ILE A 39 -11.66 1.80 3.11
CA ILE A 39 -10.93 1.02 4.12
C ILE A 39 -11.93 0.09 4.81
N CYS A 40 -11.63 -1.22 4.80
CA CYS A 40 -12.34 -2.22 5.57
C CYS A 40 -11.63 -2.42 6.91
N TYR A 41 -12.40 -2.37 8.01
CA TYR A 41 -11.91 -2.54 9.36
C TYR A 41 -12.69 -3.64 10.08
N ALA A 42 -12.00 -4.58 10.73
CA ALA A 42 -12.64 -5.69 11.42
C ALA A 42 -13.45 -5.21 12.63
N LYS A 43 -14.72 -5.60 12.72
CA LYS A 43 -15.62 -5.28 13.84
C LYS A 43 -15.06 -5.77 15.18
N GLU A 44 -14.38 -6.90 15.17
CA GLU A 44 -13.78 -7.54 16.33
C GLU A 44 -12.68 -6.69 16.96
N ASN A 45 -12.04 -5.84 16.17
CA ASN A 45 -10.99 -4.93 16.66
C ASN A 45 -11.52 -3.71 17.41
N LEU A 46 -12.81 -3.35 17.26
CA LEU A 46 -13.38 -2.14 17.85
C LEU A 46 -13.17 -2.04 19.36
N LYS A 47 -13.38 -3.15 20.09
CA LYS A 47 -13.25 -3.16 21.55
C LYS A 47 -11.83 -2.90 22.04
N ARG A 48 -10.82 -3.31 21.25
CA ARG A 48 -9.41 -3.25 21.65
C ARG A 48 -8.66 -2.08 21.01
N ARG A 49 -9.09 -1.65 19.84
CA ARG A 49 -8.38 -0.66 19.00
C ARG A 49 -9.31 0.46 18.52
N GLU A 50 -10.23 0.92 19.34
CA GLU A 50 -11.18 1.98 18.98
C GLU A 50 -10.49 3.25 18.49
N LYS A 51 -9.36 3.63 19.09
CA LYS A 51 -8.57 4.80 18.67
C LYS A 51 -8.09 4.71 17.23
N GLU A 52 -7.70 3.49 16.79
CA GLU A 52 -7.28 3.22 15.44
C GLU A 52 -8.44 3.39 14.45
N TYR A 53 -9.61 2.84 14.78
CA TYR A 53 -10.82 3.01 13.98
C TYR A 53 -11.24 4.48 13.87
N ARG A 54 -11.27 5.22 14.98
CA ARG A 54 -11.57 6.65 14.99
C ARG A 54 -10.58 7.46 14.15
N PHE A 55 -9.30 7.13 14.22
CA PHE A 55 -8.27 7.74 13.37
C PHE A 55 -8.59 7.54 11.89
N LEU A 56 -8.89 6.30 11.48
CA LEU A 56 -9.24 5.99 10.09
C LEU A 56 -10.50 6.73 9.64
N CYS A 57 -11.53 6.79 10.46
CA CYS A 57 -12.75 7.53 10.17
C CYS A 57 -12.51 9.05 10.00
N ALA A 58 -11.66 9.63 10.84
CA ALA A 58 -11.31 11.04 10.73
C ALA A 58 -10.56 11.31 9.40
N ARG A 59 -9.63 10.44 9.00
CA ARG A 59 -8.93 10.53 7.72
C ARG A 59 -9.87 10.31 6.54
N GLY A 60 -10.79 9.32 6.64
CA GLY A 60 -11.81 9.08 5.63
C GLY A 60 -12.68 10.30 5.37
N LYS A 61 -13.09 10.99 6.45
CA LYS A 61 -13.84 12.25 6.34
C LYS A 61 -13.04 13.37 5.69
N ALA A 62 -11.76 13.49 6.01
CA ALA A 62 -10.89 14.54 5.48
C ALA A 62 -10.54 14.30 4.00
N LEU A 63 -10.30 13.06 3.59
CA LEU A 63 -9.85 12.68 2.25
C LEU A 63 -10.98 12.17 1.33
N GLY A 64 -12.20 12.05 1.86
CA GLY A 64 -13.38 11.72 1.04
C GLY A 64 -13.55 10.23 0.73
N PHE A 65 -13.16 9.31 1.62
CA PHE A 65 -13.37 7.88 1.45
C PHE A 65 -14.12 7.25 2.64
N PRO A 66 -14.92 6.18 2.41
CA PRO A 66 -15.62 5.47 3.48
C PRO A 66 -14.69 4.52 4.24
N VAL A 67 -14.93 4.38 5.56
CA VAL A 67 -14.38 3.32 6.40
C VAL A 67 -15.53 2.38 6.76
N ILE A 68 -15.43 1.13 6.32
CA ILE A 68 -16.50 0.13 6.44
C ILE A 68 -16.10 -0.90 7.49
N LEU A 69 -17.05 -1.20 8.38
CA LEU A 69 -16.89 -2.31 9.34
C LEU A 69 -17.26 -3.63 8.65
N CYS A 70 -16.30 -4.54 8.61
CA CYS A 70 -16.44 -5.87 8.02
C CYS A 70 -16.23 -6.95 9.09
N ASP A 71 -16.74 -8.13 8.86
CA ASP A 71 -16.39 -9.29 9.68
C ASP A 71 -14.95 -9.73 9.38
N ALA A 72 -14.21 -10.20 10.40
CA ALA A 72 -12.82 -10.63 10.22
C ALA A 72 -12.68 -11.70 9.12
N ALA A 73 -13.67 -12.59 9.00
CA ALA A 73 -13.70 -13.62 7.96
C ALA A 73 -13.82 -13.05 6.53
N GLU A 74 -14.48 -11.91 6.35
CA GLU A 74 -14.56 -11.23 5.03
C GLU A 74 -13.23 -10.60 4.66
N ILE A 75 -12.55 -10.01 5.65
CA ILE A 75 -11.21 -9.45 5.46
C ILE A 75 -10.23 -10.57 5.09
N GLU A 76 -10.28 -11.70 5.78
CA GLU A 76 -9.40 -12.85 5.55
C GLU A 76 -9.58 -13.46 4.15
N LYS A 77 -10.80 -13.48 3.62
CA LYS A 77 -11.06 -13.92 2.23
C LYS A 77 -10.48 -12.99 1.18
N THR A 78 -10.40 -11.70 1.48
CA THR A 78 -9.92 -10.66 0.55
C THR A 78 -8.43 -10.46 0.67
N ALA A 79 -7.89 -10.60 1.88
CA ALA A 79 -6.47 -10.46 2.17
C ALA A 79 -5.65 -11.54 1.46
N LEU A 80 -4.42 -11.20 1.15
CA LEU A 80 -3.45 -12.09 0.51
C LEU A 80 -2.49 -12.68 1.53
N GLY A 81 -2.19 -11.90 2.57
CA GLY A 81 -1.36 -12.30 3.68
C GLY A 81 -2.15 -12.56 4.96
N THR A 82 -1.47 -13.10 5.97
CA THR A 82 -2.02 -13.37 7.30
C THR A 82 -1.76 -12.25 8.29
N THR A 83 -1.00 -11.21 7.90
CA THR A 83 -0.54 -10.12 8.79
C THR A 83 -1.36 -8.84 8.67
N HIS A 84 -2.54 -8.91 8.04
CA HIS A 84 -3.41 -7.74 7.82
C HIS A 84 -3.96 -7.10 9.11
N GLY A 85 -3.94 -7.82 10.24
CA GLY A 85 -4.40 -7.29 11.53
C GLY A 85 -5.84 -6.78 11.53
N GLY A 86 -6.67 -7.22 10.58
CA GLY A 86 -8.06 -6.81 10.42
C GLY A 86 -8.25 -5.44 9.76
N VAL A 87 -7.29 -4.98 8.96
CA VAL A 87 -7.38 -3.70 8.23
C VAL A 87 -6.93 -3.88 6.78
N LEU A 88 -7.78 -3.47 5.83
CA LEU A 88 -7.48 -3.45 4.40
C LEU A 88 -7.87 -2.10 3.80
N ALA A 89 -7.01 -1.52 2.98
CA ALA A 89 -7.35 -0.38 2.14
C ALA A 89 -7.39 -0.80 0.67
N LYS A 90 -8.48 -0.48 -0.01
CA LYS A 90 -8.60 -0.60 -1.45
C LYS A 90 -8.37 0.78 -2.07
N CYS A 91 -7.43 0.86 -3.00
CA CYS A 91 -7.05 2.10 -3.66
C CYS A 91 -7.26 2.02 -5.17
N SER A 92 -7.22 3.15 -5.84
CA SER A 92 -7.08 3.19 -7.29
C SER A 92 -5.66 2.78 -7.70
N GLU A 93 -5.47 2.50 -8.96
CA GLU A 93 -4.13 2.45 -9.53
C GLU A 93 -3.48 3.83 -9.44
N ARG A 94 -2.16 3.88 -9.46
CA ARG A 94 -1.42 5.12 -9.61
C ARG A 94 -0.80 5.19 -10.99
N THR A 95 -0.68 6.39 -11.53
CA THR A 95 0.07 6.63 -12.75
C THR A 95 1.57 6.55 -12.45
N LEU A 96 2.28 5.75 -13.21
CA LEU A 96 3.74 5.72 -13.17
C LEU A 96 4.26 6.67 -14.25
N PRO A 97 5.21 7.58 -13.91
CA PRO A 97 5.83 8.42 -14.92
C PRO A 97 6.55 7.55 -15.95
N ARG A 98 6.48 7.96 -17.20
CA ARG A 98 7.24 7.31 -18.28
C ARG A 98 8.71 7.71 -18.18
N LEU A 99 9.60 6.81 -18.58
CA LEU A 99 11.05 7.07 -18.50
C LEU A 99 11.46 8.34 -19.25
N GLU A 100 10.77 8.65 -20.35
CA GLU A 100 11.06 9.85 -21.18
C GLU A 100 10.66 11.15 -20.48
N THR A 101 9.84 11.09 -19.43
CA THR A 101 9.34 12.27 -18.71
C THR A 101 10.10 12.58 -17.42
N VAL A 102 11.09 11.75 -17.03
CA VAL A 102 11.89 11.98 -15.83
C VAL A 102 12.93 13.09 -16.05
N GLU A 103 13.29 13.77 -14.98
CA GLU A 103 14.31 14.83 -15.00
C GLU A 103 15.66 14.29 -15.48
N LYS A 104 16.23 14.89 -16.54
CA LYS A 104 17.47 14.40 -17.18
C LYS A 104 18.71 14.48 -16.27
N ASN A 105 18.71 15.39 -15.31
CA ASN A 105 19.83 15.62 -14.39
C ASN A 105 19.64 14.92 -13.04
N GLY A 106 18.62 14.05 -12.90
CA GLY A 106 18.34 13.32 -11.69
C GLY A 106 19.29 12.12 -11.47
N PHE A 107 19.41 11.70 -10.23
CA PHE A 107 20.09 10.48 -9.84
C PHE A 107 19.09 9.32 -9.80
N TYR A 108 19.16 8.44 -10.77
CA TYR A 108 18.23 7.29 -10.90
C TYR A 108 18.97 5.97 -10.78
N MET A 109 18.34 4.98 -10.15
CA MET A 109 18.86 3.64 -10.04
C MET A 109 17.87 2.63 -10.60
N MET A 110 18.38 1.69 -11.38
CA MET A 110 17.57 0.55 -11.84
C MET A 110 17.75 -0.64 -10.89
N LEU A 111 16.63 -1.23 -10.49
CA LEU A 111 16.60 -2.47 -9.73
C LEU A 111 16.00 -3.57 -10.59
N GLU A 112 16.76 -4.64 -10.77
CA GLU A 112 16.36 -5.83 -11.54
C GLU A 112 16.70 -7.10 -10.77
N GLY A 113 15.90 -8.16 -10.95
CA GLY A 113 16.18 -9.49 -10.41
C GLY A 113 15.99 -9.65 -8.90
N ILE A 114 15.35 -8.72 -8.22
CA ILE A 114 15.03 -8.84 -6.80
C ILE A 114 13.63 -9.43 -6.65
N GLU A 115 13.54 -10.72 -6.39
CA GLU A 115 12.27 -11.44 -6.26
C GLU A 115 11.72 -11.40 -4.82
N ASP A 116 12.60 -11.34 -3.82
CA ASP A 116 12.19 -11.31 -2.41
C ASP A 116 11.74 -9.91 -1.98
N PRO A 117 10.49 -9.76 -1.47
CA PRO A 117 9.94 -8.47 -1.04
C PRO A 117 10.74 -7.78 0.08
N TYR A 118 11.35 -8.56 0.98
CA TYR A 118 12.17 -8.00 2.06
C TYR A 118 13.45 -7.38 1.52
N ASN A 119 14.15 -8.09 0.62
CA ASN A 119 15.34 -7.59 -0.05
C ASN A 119 15.02 -6.37 -0.90
N PHE A 120 13.89 -6.37 -1.62
CA PHE A 120 13.41 -5.21 -2.36
C PHE A 120 13.17 -4.01 -1.45
N GLY A 121 12.50 -4.21 -0.31
CA GLY A 121 12.29 -3.17 0.67
C GLY A 121 13.59 -2.62 1.27
N TYR A 122 14.60 -3.46 1.52
CA TYR A 122 15.93 -3.01 1.97
C TYR A 122 16.65 -2.20 0.89
N ALA A 123 16.61 -2.65 -0.36
CA ALA A 123 17.20 -1.92 -1.48
C ALA A 123 16.58 -0.52 -1.60
N LEU A 124 15.25 -0.40 -1.56
CA LEU A 124 14.55 0.90 -1.63
C LEU A 124 14.95 1.83 -0.48
N ARG A 125 15.06 1.33 0.75
CA ARG A 125 15.50 2.15 1.89
C ARG A 125 16.93 2.65 1.72
N SER A 126 17.82 1.80 1.23
CA SER A 126 19.22 2.17 0.97
C SER A 126 19.32 3.24 -0.11
N LEU A 127 18.56 3.09 -1.19
CA LEU A 127 18.50 4.07 -2.27
C LEU A 127 17.92 5.40 -1.82
N TYR A 128 16.85 5.37 -1.02
CA TYR A 128 16.28 6.56 -0.42
C TYR A 128 17.29 7.31 0.45
N ALA A 129 18.02 6.59 1.31
CA ALA A 129 19.08 7.16 2.15
C ALA A 129 20.26 7.72 1.34
N ALA A 130 20.52 7.18 0.16
CA ALA A 130 21.54 7.66 -0.77
C ALA A 130 21.09 8.89 -1.59
N GLY A 131 19.85 9.36 -1.42
CA GLY A 131 19.31 10.52 -2.11
C GLY A 131 18.98 10.29 -3.58
N VAL A 132 18.53 9.08 -3.92
CA VAL A 132 18.09 8.75 -5.28
C VAL A 132 16.78 9.46 -5.60
N ASP A 133 16.71 10.15 -6.73
CA ASP A 133 15.51 10.87 -7.19
C ASP A 133 14.41 9.93 -7.68
N GLY A 134 14.78 8.75 -8.14
CA GLY A 134 13.82 7.74 -8.57
C GLY A 134 14.44 6.35 -8.79
N VAL A 135 13.55 5.36 -8.80
CA VAL A 135 13.93 3.97 -9.06
C VAL A 135 13.23 3.49 -10.32
N ILE A 136 13.99 2.91 -11.22
CA ILE A 136 13.50 2.31 -12.46
C ILE A 136 13.35 0.82 -12.21
N LEU A 137 12.17 0.30 -12.50
CA LEU A 137 11.85 -1.12 -12.38
C LEU A 137 11.52 -1.68 -13.76
N PRO A 138 11.88 -2.93 -14.04
CA PRO A 138 11.41 -3.60 -15.25
C PRO A 138 9.88 -3.79 -15.20
N PRO A 139 9.23 -3.93 -16.34
CA PRO A 139 7.79 -4.16 -16.45
C PRO A 139 7.36 -5.50 -15.86
#